data_479494f0b200615b7763867dfe4ad31e
#
_entry.id   479494f0b200615b7763867dfe4ad31e
#
_cell.length_a   1.000
_cell.length_b   1.000
_cell.length_c   1.000
_cell.angle_alpha   90.00
_cell.angle_beta   90.00
_cell.angle_gamma   90.00
#
_symmetry.space_group_name_H-M   'P 1'
#
loop_
_entity.id
_entity.type
_entity.pdbx_description
1 polymer ?
#
loop_
_entity_poly.entity_id
_entity_poly.type
_entity_poly.pdbx_seq_one_letter_code
_entity_poly.pdbx_strand_id
1 'polypeptide(L)'
;MLFEIHAEKSSVDKKIFYYDNETNTLKSEDGILYEFPEGSQHDQQLTEYKSFDKDHPLKKSKEVRLLKIQMGLSCNYSCDYCSQKFVERAPETSKKDIDAFMEMMGNLEFNEQKGLKIELWGGEPLVYWKTMKPLVEAIVDKFQNWNSLPQFSIITNGSILTDEICDWLMKYNFSVSISHDGPGQSVRGPDPFDDPEKKKIILGFYRMMSRLKKGISFNPMMNSKNKSRKAIYDWFVDMTGDPNVKLGEGGIVDAYDEEGITNSLQSLQEHFEYRRTGFSDIYSTNGQIGFVGQLSKIDGFTQAVLSHSHSKYLGQKCGMDDEHILAVDLRGNVMTCQNVSSLETSKNGESHLGGHMTDMDNVEIKTSTHWSNRKECGGCPVLHLCKGACMFLDKKFWDISCANSYSDNIALFAVAIQRMTGYIPTLIKNDTLPLERQDIFGTIFEHKEKAVRKIIPIKVVSEVIGEIEGVEVYGKSRLQ
;
A
#
# COMPACT_ATOMS: atom_id res chain seq x y z
N MET A 1 -15.38 -7.67 -15.25
CA MET A 1 -15.33 -6.73 -16.40
C MET A 1 -14.19 -7.11 -17.32
N LEU A 2 -14.44 -7.14 -18.64
CA LEU A 2 -13.48 -7.57 -19.65
C LEU A 2 -12.65 -6.39 -20.19
N PHE A 3 -11.34 -6.58 -20.30
CA PHE A 3 -10.37 -5.63 -20.87
C PHE A 3 -9.66 -6.27 -22.06
N GLU A 4 -9.53 -5.51 -23.18
CA GLU A 4 -8.71 -5.89 -24.31
C GLU A 4 -7.30 -5.29 -24.11
N ILE A 5 -6.29 -6.14 -24.02
CA ILE A 5 -4.90 -5.75 -23.77
C ILE A 5 -4.09 -5.88 -25.03
N HIS A 6 -3.57 -4.78 -25.54
CA HIS A 6 -2.60 -4.78 -26.63
C HIS A 6 -1.20 -4.86 -26.04
N ALA A 7 -0.45 -5.86 -26.45
CA ALA A 7 0.89 -6.11 -25.94
C ALA A 7 1.87 -6.38 -27.09
N GLU A 8 3.14 -6.07 -26.86
CA GLU A 8 4.19 -6.21 -27.86
C GLU A 8 5.45 -6.84 -27.29
N LYS A 9 6.11 -7.65 -28.10
CA LYS A 9 7.44 -8.19 -27.85
C LYS A 9 8.49 -7.47 -28.68
N SER A 10 8.09 -6.95 -29.82
CA SER A 10 8.85 -6.07 -30.71
C SER A 10 7.90 -5.18 -31.52
N SER A 11 8.43 -4.26 -32.32
CA SER A 11 7.63 -3.40 -33.19
C SER A 11 6.77 -4.18 -34.21
N VAL A 12 7.16 -5.41 -34.55
CA VAL A 12 6.48 -6.27 -35.54
C VAL A 12 5.78 -7.48 -34.88
N ASP A 13 6.09 -7.81 -33.64
CA ASP A 13 5.50 -8.95 -32.91
C ASP A 13 4.57 -8.40 -31.83
N LYS A 14 3.27 -8.37 -32.15
CA LYS A 14 2.21 -7.82 -31.31
C LYS A 14 1.11 -8.86 -31.15
N LYS A 15 0.51 -8.89 -29.96
CA LYS A 15 -0.62 -9.77 -29.64
C LYS A 15 -1.70 -9.02 -28.85
N ILE A 16 -2.92 -9.55 -28.93
CA ILE A 16 -4.04 -9.10 -28.12
C ILE A 16 -4.34 -10.17 -27.09
N PHE A 17 -4.59 -9.75 -25.84
CA PHE A 17 -5.04 -10.59 -24.75
C PHE A 17 -6.34 -10.01 -24.18
N TYR A 18 -7.12 -10.86 -23.56
CA TYR A 18 -8.38 -10.50 -22.89
C TYR A 18 -8.26 -10.85 -21.42
N TYR A 19 -8.42 -9.85 -20.56
CA TYR A 19 -8.37 -10.03 -19.11
C TYR A 19 -9.72 -9.67 -18.50
N ASP A 20 -10.29 -10.57 -17.71
CA ASP A 20 -11.48 -10.33 -16.92
C ASP A 20 -11.12 -10.22 -15.45
N ASN A 21 -11.32 -9.03 -14.83
CA ASN A 21 -10.98 -8.78 -13.43
C ASN A 21 -12.01 -9.34 -12.43
N GLU A 22 -13.16 -9.79 -12.86
CA GLU A 22 -14.15 -10.44 -11.99
C GLU A 22 -13.78 -11.90 -11.75
N THR A 23 -13.54 -12.63 -12.81
CA THR A 23 -13.11 -14.05 -12.77
C THR A 23 -11.61 -14.22 -12.67
N ASN A 24 -10.86 -13.12 -12.82
CA ASN A 24 -9.39 -13.08 -12.86
C ASN A 24 -8.80 -14.01 -13.92
N THR A 25 -9.40 -14.03 -15.11
CA THR A 25 -8.97 -14.88 -16.22
C THR A 25 -8.23 -14.07 -17.28
N LEU A 26 -7.15 -14.66 -17.82
CA LEU A 26 -6.37 -14.11 -18.92
C LEU A 26 -6.40 -15.10 -20.10
N LYS A 27 -6.76 -14.61 -21.29
CA LYS A 27 -6.77 -15.37 -22.54
C LYS A 27 -6.05 -14.63 -23.64
N SER A 28 -5.37 -15.34 -24.53
CA SER A 28 -4.87 -14.77 -25.78
C SER A 28 -5.99 -14.68 -26.84
N GLU A 29 -5.76 -13.91 -27.92
CA GLU A 29 -6.69 -13.77 -29.06
C GLU A 29 -6.99 -15.09 -29.78
N ASP A 30 -6.06 -16.04 -29.75
CA ASP A 30 -6.22 -17.40 -30.28
C ASP A 30 -6.89 -18.37 -29.27
N GLY A 31 -7.40 -17.86 -28.14
CA GLY A 31 -8.22 -18.57 -27.18
C GLY A 31 -7.43 -19.37 -26.14
N ILE A 32 -6.11 -19.25 -26.09
CA ILE A 32 -5.29 -19.92 -25.05
C ILE A 32 -5.58 -19.27 -23.71
N LEU A 33 -6.04 -20.08 -22.74
CA LEU A 33 -6.25 -19.69 -21.36
C LEU A 33 -4.94 -19.85 -20.58
N TYR A 34 -4.58 -18.82 -19.80
CA TYR A 34 -3.43 -18.87 -18.88
C TYR A 34 -3.88 -19.45 -17.54
N GLU A 35 -3.43 -20.65 -17.24
CA GLU A 35 -3.80 -21.39 -16.03
C GLU A 35 -2.64 -22.27 -15.55
N PHE A 36 -2.73 -22.77 -14.32
CA PHE A 36 -1.78 -23.77 -13.86
C PHE A 36 -1.92 -25.08 -14.64
N PRO A 37 -0.82 -25.82 -14.85
CA PRO A 37 -0.89 -27.13 -15.47
C PRO A 37 -1.86 -28.06 -14.73
N GLU A 38 -2.59 -28.88 -15.47
CA GLU A 38 -3.54 -29.83 -14.92
C GLU A 38 -2.86 -30.77 -13.89
N GLY A 39 -3.48 -30.94 -12.71
CA GLY A 39 -2.93 -31.71 -11.59
C GLY A 39 -1.99 -30.93 -10.66
N SER A 40 -1.74 -29.64 -10.88
CA SER A 40 -1.06 -28.78 -9.91
C SER A 40 -1.96 -28.62 -8.68
N GLN A 41 -1.51 -29.10 -7.51
CA GLN A 41 -2.22 -28.86 -6.26
C GLN A 41 -1.97 -27.42 -5.80
N HIS A 42 -2.92 -26.55 -6.09
CA HIS A 42 -3.01 -25.21 -5.51
C HIS A 42 -4.28 -25.13 -4.65
N ASP A 43 -4.25 -25.84 -3.50
CA ASP A 43 -5.27 -25.68 -2.46
C ASP A 43 -5.14 -24.29 -1.81
N GLN A 44 -5.64 -23.26 -2.48
CA GLN A 44 -5.90 -22.00 -1.83
C GLN A 44 -7.18 -22.15 -1.02
N GLN A 45 -7.08 -22.08 0.31
CA GLN A 45 -8.25 -21.81 1.14
C GLN A 45 -8.72 -20.38 0.82
N LEU A 46 -9.63 -20.29 -0.15
CA LEU A 46 -10.20 -19.00 -0.55
C LEU A 46 -11.25 -18.60 0.48
N THR A 47 -11.03 -17.51 1.17
CA THR A 47 -12.04 -16.89 2.03
C THR A 47 -12.91 -15.97 1.17
N GLU A 48 -14.20 -16.23 1.12
CA GLU A 48 -15.13 -15.33 0.45
C GLU A 48 -15.35 -14.09 1.31
N TYR A 49 -14.90 -12.94 0.80
CA TYR A 49 -15.12 -11.65 1.45
C TYR A 49 -16.51 -11.14 1.07
N LYS A 50 -17.36 -11.02 2.08
CA LYS A 50 -18.68 -10.42 1.86
C LYS A 50 -18.49 -8.91 1.71
N SER A 51 -19.16 -8.35 0.69
CA SER A 51 -19.30 -6.90 0.63
C SER A 51 -20.03 -6.42 1.89
N PHE A 52 -19.50 -5.40 2.53
CA PHE A 52 -20.13 -4.78 3.69
C PHE A 52 -20.15 -3.26 3.55
N ASP A 53 -21.15 -2.65 4.17
CA ASP A 53 -21.37 -1.21 4.17
C ASP A 53 -21.92 -0.76 5.55
N LYS A 54 -22.37 0.48 5.63
CA LYS A 54 -22.96 1.03 6.87
C LYS A 54 -24.27 0.35 7.28
N ASP A 55 -25.03 -0.20 6.32
CA ASP A 55 -26.35 -0.82 6.53
C ASP A 55 -26.22 -2.35 6.74
N HIS A 56 -25.11 -2.92 6.24
CA HIS A 56 -24.75 -4.34 6.38
C HIS A 56 -23.33 -4.45 6.94
N PRO A 57 -23.15 -4.20 8.24
CA PRO A 57 -21.81 -4.15 8.84
C PRO A 57 -21.13 -5.52 8.89
N LEU A 58 -19.80 -5.50 8.91
CA LEU A 58 -18.99 -6.68 9.14
C LEU A 58 -18.87 -6.94 10.65
N LYS A 59 -19.37 -8.07 11.12
CA LYS A 59 -19.12 -8.55 12.48
C LYS A 59 -17.71 -9.11 12.60
N LYS A 60 -17.02 -8.74 13.69
CA LYS A 60 -15.72 -9.30 14.03
C LYS A 60 -15.84 -10.59 14.82
N SER A 61 -14.93 -11.52 14.57
CA SER A 61 -14.84 -12.80 15.26
C SER A 61 -14.18 -12.66 16.64
N LYS A 62 -14.57 -13.51 17.60
CA LYS A 62 -13.79 -13.69 18.83
C LYS A 62 -12.47 -14.44 18.58
N GLU A 63 -12.43 -15.32 17.56
CA GLU A 63 -11.20 -15.99 17.14
C GLU A 63 -10.29 -14.98 16.40
N VAL A 64 -9.19 -14.61 17.01
CA VAL A 64 -8.26 -13.60 16.50
C VAL A 64 -6.98 -14.26 15.99
N ARG A 65 -6.58 -13.91 14.76
CA ARG A 65 -5.33 -14.36 14.13
C ARG A 65 -4.29 -13.24 14.00
N LEU A 66 -4.77 -12.00 13.90
CA LEU A 66 -3.93 -10.82 13.90
C LEU A 66 -4.51 -9.77 14.84
N LEU A 67 -3.75 -9.43 15.88
CA LEU A 67 -4.09 -8.37 16.82
C LEU A 67 -3.15 -7.19 16.61
N LYS A 68 -3.70 -6.06 16.15
CA LYS A 68 -2.98 -4.81 16.01
C LYS A 68 -3.24 -3.94 17.24
N ILE A 69 -2.24 -3.75 18.08
CA ILE A 69 -2.37 -3.01 19.32
C ILE A 69 -1.82 -1.59 19.11
N GLN A 70 -2.70 -0.61 19.15
CA GLN A 70 -2.32 0.79 19.10
C GLN A 70 -1.91 1.25 20.51
N MET A 71 -0.64 1.65 20.64
CA MET A 71 -0.08 2.15 21.89
C MET A 71 -0.50 3.60 22.19
N GLY A 72 -0.90 4.35 21.16
CA GLY A 72 -1.25 5.77 21.16
C GLY A 72 -0.78 6.44 19.87
N LEU A 73 -1.13 7.70 19.66
CA LEU A 73 -0.84 8.43 18.42
C LEU A 73 0.33 9.44 18.54
N SER A 74 1.02 9.50 19.68
CA SER A 74 2.20 10.36 19.81
C SER A 74 3.37 9.85 18.98
N CYS A 75 4.03 10.76 18.29
CA CYS A 75 5.21 10.52 17.47
C CYS A 75 6.23 11.62 17.70
N ASN A 76 7.51 11.28 17.60
CA ASN A 76 8.61 12.24 17.65
C ASN A 76 8.99 12.80 16.26
N TYR A 77 8.29 12.35 15.20
CA TYR A 77 8.39 12.90 13.84
C TYR A 77 7.08 13.57 13.43
N SER A 78 7.15 14.41 12.39
CA SER A 78 6.02 15.09 11.78
C SER A 78 6.11 14.98 10.26
N CYS A 79 5.98 13.74 9.74
CA CYS A 79 6.08 13.48 8.30
C CYS A 79 5.01 14.29 7.53
N ASP A 80 5.40 14.89 6.40
CA ASP A 80 4.48 15.74 5.60
C ASP A 80 3.24 14.96 5.11
N TYR A 81 3.39 13.67 4.86
CA TYR A 81 2.34 12.77 4.37
C TYR A 81 1.69 11.89 5.45
N CYS A 82 1.87 12.20 6.74
CA CYS A 82 1.35 11.35 7.82
C CYS A 82 -0.17 11.45 7.95
N SER A 83 -0.86 10.32 7.80
CA SER A 83 -2.32 10.23 7.99
C SER A 83 -2.77 10.57 9.41
N GLN A 84 -1.90 10.37 10.40
CA GLN A 84 -2.22 10.56 11.82
C GLN A 84 -2.13 12.03 12.29
N LYS A 85 -1.65 12.96 11.44
CA LYS A 85 -1.61 14.39 11.76
C LYS A 85 -3.00 14.96 12.11
N PHE A 86 -4.04 14.45 11.45
CA PHE A 86 -5.40 15.02 11.46
C PHE A 86 -6.38 14.19 12.27
N VAL A 87 -5.91 13.08 12.85
CA VAL A 87 -6.75 12.18 13.65
C VAL A 87 -7.04 12.83 15.00
N GLU A 88 -8.32 12.90 15.39
CA GLU A 88 -8.71 13.31 16.73
C GLU A 88 -8.08 12.38 17.77
N ARG A 89 -7.36 12.94 18.73
CA ARG A 89 -6.58 12.16 19.69
C ARG A 89 -7.44 11.72 20.86
N ALA A 90 -7.60 10.42 21.04
CA ALA A 90 -8.06 9.86 22.31
C ALA A 90 -7.00 10.09 23.40
N PRO A 91 -7.41 10.08 24.69
CA PRO A 91 -6.45 10.16 25.79
C PRO A 91 -5.38 9.07 25.69
N GLU A 92 -4.13 9.45 25.94
CA GLU A 92 -2.99 8.54 25.86
C GLU A 92 -3.13 7.36 26.82
N THR A 93 -2.62 6.20 26.43
CA THR A 93 -2.57 5.01 27.25
C THR A 93 -1.22 4.90 27.98
N SER A 94 -1.17 4.11 29.03
CA SER A 94 0.01 3.92 29.85
C SER A 94 0.12 2.51 30.40
N LYS A 95 1.21 2.21 31.12
CA LYS A 95 1.38 0.92 31.78
C LYS A 95 0.27 0.57 32.79
N LYS A 96 -0.52 1.55 33.25
CA LYS A 96 -1.66 1.32 34.17
C LYS A 96 -2.84 0.63 33.48
N ASP A 97 -2.90 0.72 32.16
CA ASP A 97 -3.97 0.12 31.36
C ASP A 97 -3.69 -1.36 31.03
N ILE A 98 -2.48 -1.87 31.32
CA ILE A 98 -2.03 -3.22 30.90
C ILE A 98 -2.86 -4.32 31.57
N ASP A 99 -3.06 -4.27 32.89
CA ASP A 99 -3.76 -5.34 33.60
C ASP A 99 -5.20 -5.47 33.11
N ALA A 100 -5.91 -4.35 32.94
CA ALA A 100 -7.26 -4.32 32.37
C ALA A 100 -7.27 -4.82 30.91
N PHE A 101 -6.27 -4.46 30.11
CA PHE A 101 -6.14 -4.96 28.74
C PHE A 101 -5.94 -6.48 28.70
N MET A 102 -5.07 -7.01 29.57
CA MET A 102 -4.82 -8.46 29.66
C MET A 102 -6.06 -9.23 30.12
N GLU A 103 -6.89 -8.65 31.01
CA GLU A 103 -8.20 -9.19 31.37
C GLU A 103 -9.14 -9.22 30.16
N MET A 104 -9.24 -8.11 29.42
CA MET A 104 -10.07 -8.04 28.21
C MET A 104 -9.61 -9.01 27.12
N MET A 105 -8.32 -9.29 27.01
CA MET A 105 -7.81 -10.36 26.12
C MET A 105 -8.38 -11.75 26.48
N GLY A 106 -8.93 -11.95 27.68
CA GLY A 106 -9.65 -13.16 28.06
C GLY A 106 -10.97 -13.37 27.31
N ASN A 107 -11.54 -12.32 26.71
CA ASN A 107 -12.75 -12.40 25.89
C ASN A 107 -12.48 -12.82 24.44
N LEU A 108 -11.21 -12.93 24.05
CA LEU A 108 -10.79 -13.34 22.74
C LEU A 108 -10.38 -14.80 22.71
N GLU A 109 -10.59 -15.45 21.58
CA GLU A 109 -10.22 -16.83 21.35
C GLU A 109 -8.96 -16.87 20.46
N PHE A 110 -7.98 -17.65 20.89
CA PHE A 110 -6.72 -17.81 20.19
C PHE A 110 -6.47 -19.29 19.89
N ASN A 111 -6.09 -19.58 18.66
CA ASN A 111 -5.81 -20.94 18.20
C ASN A 111 -4.34 -21.09 17.84
N GLU A 112 -3.58 -21.86 18.62
CA GLU A 112 -2.15 -22.07 18.40
C GLU A 112 -1.85 -22.65 17.00
N GLN A 113 -2.68 -23.58 16.50
CA GLN A 113 -2.45 -24.20 15.18
C GLN A 113 -2.63 -23.22 14.03
N LYS A 114 -3.48 -22.19 14.21
CA LYS A 114 -3.67 -21.12 13.23
C LYS A 114 -2.64 -20.00 13.38
N GLY A 115 -1.94 -20.00 14.52
CA GLY A 115 -0.97 -18.97 14.91
C GLY A 115 -1.62 -17.65 15.33
N LEU A 116 -0.84 -16.82 16.01
CA LEU A 116 -1.22 -15.46 16.40
C LEU A 116 -0.11 -14.49 16.03
N LYS A 117 -0.46 -13.44 15.29
CA LYS A 117 0.40 -12.28 15.07
C LYS A 117 -0.04 -11.13 15.93
N ILE A 118 0.92 -10.42 16.51
CA ILE A 118 0.69 -9.21 17.28
C ILE A 118 1.55 -8.09 16.70
N GLU A 119 0.89 -7.05 16.22
CA GLU A 119 1.53 -5.87 15.67
C GLU A 119 1.40 -4.71 16.64
N LEU A 120 2.52 -4.11 17.04
CA LEU A 120 2.53 -2.93 17.90
C LEU A 120 2.56 -1.68 17.04
N TRP A 121 1.53 -0.85 17.19
CA TRP A 121 1.29 0.35 16.40
C TRP A 121 1.24 1.60 17.28
N GLY A 122 1.43 2.74 16.64
CA GLY A 122 1.31 4.06 17.26
C GLY A 122 1.67 5.15 16.25
N GLY A 123 1.84 6.38 16.72
CA GLY A 123 2.56 7.38 15.94
C GLY A 123 4.00 6.92 15.71
N GLU A 124 4.74 6.78 16.82
CA GLU A 124 6.00 6.02 16.89
C GLU A 124 5.90 5.05 18.08
N PRO A 125 5.84 3.73 17.86
CA PRO A 125 5.63 2.77 18.96
C PRO A 125 6.69 2.84 20.05
N LEU A 126 7.95 3.15 19.72
CA LEU A 126 9.04 3.24 20.70
C LEU A 126 8.95 4.46 21.62
N VAL A 127 8.12 5.47 21.30
CA VAL A 127 7.77 6.55 22.25
C VAL A 127 7.09 5.96 23.50
N TYR A 128 6.37 4.87 23.32
CA TYR A 128 5.67 4.15 24.37
C TYR A 128 6.49 3.01 25.01
N TRP A 129 7.82 3.05 24.91
CA TRP A 129 8.71 1.97 25.39
C TRP A 129 8.39 1.51 26.82
N LYS A 130 8.11 2.46 27.73
CA LYS A 130 7.78 2.17 29.14
C LYS A 130 6.46 1.40 29.32
N THR A 131 5.58 1.44 28.34
CA THR A 131 4.31 0.71 28.32
C THR A 131 4.44 -0.57 27.49
N MET A 132 5.10 -0.48 26.33
CA MET A 132 5.28 -1.60 25.41
C MET A 132 6.05 -2.77 26.02
N LYS A 133 7.13 -2.48 26.74
CA LYS A 133 7.97 -3.51 27.36
C LYS A 133 7.20 -4.42 28.31
N PRO A 134 6.54 -3.93 29.37
CA PRO A 134 5.75 -4.79 30.27
C PRO A 134 4.51 -5.40 29.60
N LEU A 135 3.89 -4.75 28.60
CA LEU A 135 2.77 -5.33 27.86
C LEU A 135 3.18 -6.61 27.11
N VAL A 136 4.27 -6.55 26.35
CA VAL A 136 4.77 -7.72 25.60
C VAL A 136 5.18 -8.84 26.57
N GLU A 137 5.82 -8.51 27.70
CA GLU A 137 6.18 -9.48 28.72
C GLU A 137 4.95 -10.17 29.30
N ALA A 138 3.88 -9.43 29.60
CA ALA A 138 2.60 -10.00 30.06
C ALA A 138 1.92 -10.88 28.99
N ILE A 139 1.98 -10.47 27.71
CA ILE A 139 1.45 -11.28 26.62
C ILE A 139 2.25 -12.59 26.48
N VAL A 140 3.57 -12.54 26.52
CA VAL A 140 4.42 -13.74 26.45
C VAL A 140 4.13 -14.67 27.61
N ASP A 141 3.95 -14.16 28.82
CA ASP A 141 3.57 -14.96 30.00
C ASP A 141 2.22 -15.64 29.80
N LYS A 142 1.22 -14.94 29.26
CA LYS A 142 -0.10 -15.51 28.93
C LYS A 142 0.00 -16.72 28.00
N PHE A 143 0.89 -16.69 27.03
CA PHE A 143 1.05 -17.73 26.01
C PHE A 143 2.25 -18.66 26.23
N GLN A 144 2.87 -18.63 27.42
CA GLN A 144 4.07 -19.43 27.74
C GLN A 144 3.91 -20.95 27.56
N ASN A 145 2.67 -21.45 27.61
CA ASN A 145 2.36 -22.87 27.43
C ASN A 145 2.15 -23.27 25.95
N TRP A 146 2.20 -22.34 25.02
CA TRP A 146 2.14 -22.64 23.61
C TRP A 146 3.49 -23.18 23.13
N ASN A 147 3.48 -24.13 22.17
CA ASN A 147 4.71 -24.64 21.54
C ASN A 147 5.41 -23.55 20.73
N SER A 148 4.65 -22.60 20.20
CA SER A 148 5.16 -21.45 19.47
C SER A 148 4.51 -20.17 19.99
N LEU A 149 5.31 -19.27 20.55
CA LEU A 149 4.85 -17.97 21.02
C LEU A 149 4.26 -17.14 19.86
N PRO A 150 3.37 -16.17 20.17
CA PRO A 150 2.88 -15.21 19.20
C PRO A 150 4.01 -14.52 18.43
N GLN A 151 3.80 -14.25 17.14
CA GLN A 151 4.76 -13.54 16.31
C GLN A 151 4.58 -12.03 16.51
N PHE A 152 5.60 -11.38 17.04
CA PHE A 152 5.56 -9.93 17.22
C PHE A 152 6.13 -9.18 16.02
N SER A 153 5.54 -8.04 15.69
CA SER A 153 6.10 -7.12 14.71
C SER A 153 5.93 -5.66 15.12
N ILE A 154 6.86 -4.82 14.64
CA ILE A 154 6.88 -3.39 14.90
C ILE A 154 7.39 -2.65 13.66
N ILE A 155 6.77 -1.49 13.40
CA ILE A 155 7.27 -0.51 12.44
C ILE A 155 7.71 0.71 13.23
N THR A 156 8.97 1.11 13.10
CA THR A 156 9.56 2.25 13.83
C THR A 156 10.35 3.16 12.88
N ASN A 157 10.42 4.45 13.21
CA ASN A 157 11.31 5.39 12.49
C ASN A 157 12.80 5.21 12.85
N GLY A 158 13.11 4.35 13.82
CA GLY A 158 14.46 3.99 14.22
C GLY A 158 15.20 5.01 15.09
N SER A 159 14.70 6.24 15.20
CA SER A 159 15.41 7.34 15.89
C SER A 159 15.57 7.14 17.40
N ILE A 160 14.70 6.31 18.01
CA ILE A 160 14.69 6.00 19.45
C ILE A 160 15.45 4.71 19.76
N LEU A 161 15.88 3.95 18.77
CA LEU A 161 16.62 2.69 18.99
C LEU A 161 17.87 2.92 19.85
N THR A 162 18.04 2.03 20.82
CA THR A 162 19.23 1.89 21.68
C THR A 162 19.65 0.42 21.70
N ASP A 163 20.86 0.12 22.16
CA ASP A 163 21.31 -1.28 22.29
C ASP A 163 20.35 -2.09 23.18
N GLU A 164 19.84 -1.51 24.30
CA GLU A 164 18.86 -2.18 25.17
C GLU A 164 17.59 -2.55 24.41
N ILE A 165 17.03 -1.62 23.60
CA ILE A 165 15.83 -1.86 22.82
C ILE A 165 16.09 -2.93 21.75
N CYS A 166 17.22 -2.85 21.06
CA CYS A 166 17.58 -3.83 20.03
C CYS A 166 17.73 -5.24 20.61
N ASP A 167 18.42 -5.40 21.75
CA ASP A 167 18.57 -6.68 22.45
C ASP A 167 17.22 -7.24 22.89
N TRP A 168 16.32 -6.39 23.39
CA TRP A 168 14.98 -6.79 23.79
C TRP A 168 14.12 -7.21 22.60
N LEU A 169 14.13 -6.49 21.49
CA LEU A 169 13.45 -6.87 20.25
C LEU A 169 13.94 -8.23 19.72
N MET A 170 15.26 -8.46 19.78
CA MET A 170 15.85 -9.75 19.41
C MET A 170 15.42 -10.88 20.36
N LYS A 171 15.40 -10.63 21.68
CA LYS A 171 14.99 -11.58 22.71
C LYS A 171 13.58 -12.11 22.47
N TYR A 172 12.63 -11.23 22.13
CA TYR A 172 11.23 -11.58 21.87
C TYR A 172 10.93 -11.86 20.40
N ASN A 173 11.97 -12.04 19.59
CA ASN A 173 11.89 -12.45 18.18
C ASN A 173 10.98 -11.57 17.32
N PHE A 174 11.08 -10.26 17.50
CA PHE A 174 10.33 -9.30 16.69
C PHE A 174 10.73 -9.35 15.23
N SER A 175 9.74 -9.21 14.33
CA SER A 175 9.95 -8.73 12.97
C SER A 175 9.95 -7.19 13.03
N VAL A 176 11.03 -6.57 12.57
CA VAL A 176 11.22 -5.12 12.66
C VAL A 176 11.28 -4.51 11.27
N SER A 177 10.47 -3.47 11.04
CA SER A 177 10.54 -2.66 9.83
C SER A 177 10.93 -1.23 10.19
N ILE A 178 12.06 -0.76 9.66
CA ILE A 178 12.56 0.60 9.92
C ILE A 178 12.06 1.51 8.82
N SER A 179 11.22 2.46 9.20
CA SER A 179 10.67 3.46 8.29
C SER A 179 11.73 4.48 7.92
N HIS A 180 12.24 4.41 6.70
CA HIS A 180 13.23 5.33 6.18
C HIS A 180 13.10 5.44 4.65
N ASP A 181 12.98 6.67 4.13
CA ASP A 181 12.67 6.91 2.72
C ASP A 181 13.92 7.00 1.81
N GLY A 182 15.08 6.58 2.31
CA GLY A 182 16.32 6.69 1.56
C GLY A 182 16.62 8.14 1.15
N PRO A 183 16.86 8.43 -0.14
CA PRO A 183 17.15 9.79 -0.62
C PRO A 183 16.05 10.81 -0.32
N GLY A 184 14.82 10.36 -0.10
CA GLY A 184 13.65 11.20 0.20
C GLY A 184 13.38 11.43 1.68
N GLN A 185 14.28 11.03 2.58
CA GLN A 185 14.07 11.05 4.04
C GLN A 185 13.64 12.41 4.58
N SER A 186 14.10 13.50 4.01
CA SER A 186 13.75 14.85 4.47
C SER A 186 12.24 15.19 4.41
N VAL A 187 11.43 14.44 3.65
CA VAL A 187 9.96 14.57 3.61
C VAL A 187 9.32 13.88 4.82
N ARG A 188 9.98 12.84 5.34
CA ARG A 188 9.55 12.12 6.55
C ARG A 188 9.93 12.86 7.84
N GLY A 189 11.13 13.44 7.89
CA GLY A 189 11.66 14.12 9.08
C GLY A 189 13.18 14.07 9.13
N PRO A 190 13.76 14.29 10.33
CA PRO A 190 15.20 14.20 10.52
C PRO A 190 15.74 12.83 10.09
N ASP A 191 16.91 12.81 9.45
CA ASP A 191 17.57 11.56 9.09
C ASP A 191 18.33 10.99 10.30
N PRO A 192 17.94 9.82 10.84
CA PRO A 192 18.65 9.22 11.96
C PRO A 192 20.07 8.78 11.57
N PHE A 193 20.41 8.71 10.29
CA PHE A 193 21.76 8.40 9.81
C PHE A 193 22.68 9.62 9.77
N ASP A 194 22.17 10.84 9.96
CA ASP A 194 22.99 12.04 10.16
C ASP A 194 23.65 12.06 11.54
N ASP A 195 23.10 11.33 12.52
CA ASP A 195 23.70 11.10 13.84
C ASP A 195 24.58 9.83 13.80
N PRO A 196 25.92 9.96 13.96
CA PRO A 196 26.82 8.81 13.86
C PRO A 196 26.53 7.68 14.85
N GLU A 197 26.08 8.00 16.08
CA GLU A 197 25.75 6.97 17.08
C GLU A 197 24.45 6.27 16.71
N LYS A 198 23.41 6.97 16.25
CA LYS A 198 22.17 6.39 15.77
C LYS A 198 22.43 5.50 14.56
N LYS A 199 23.19 6.01 13.59
CA LYS A 199 23.61 5.22 12.41
C LYS A 199 24.28 3.93 12.80
N LYS A 200 25.22 3.98 13.75
CA LYS A 200 25.95 2.81 14.25
C LYS A 200 24.99 1.78 14.86
N ILE A 201 24.06 2.22 15.72
CA ILE A 201 23.07 1.35 16.37
C ILE A 201 22.17 0.71 15.31
N ILE A 202 21.55 1.50 14.42
CA ILE A 202 20.61 1.02 13.40
C ILE A 202 21.27 0.01 12.47
N LEU A 203 22.46 0.34 11.93
CA LEU A 203 23.18 -0.56 11.03
C LEU A 203 23.76 -1.79 11.75
N GLY A 204 24.17 -1.65 13.01
CA GLY A 204 24.59 -2.77 13.86
C GLY A 204 23.43 -3.75 14.07
N PHE A 205 22.28 -3.24 14.45
CA PHE A 205 21.04 -4.01 14.62
C PHE A 205 20.61 -4.70 13.33
N TYR A 206 20.57 -3.96 12.21
CA TYR A 206 20.26 -4.51 10.88
C TYR A 206 21.17 -5.70 10.55
N ARG A 207 22.49 -5.52 10.66
CA ARG A 207 23.48 -6.58 10.36
C ARG A 207 23.31 -7.81 11.27
N MET A 208 23.02 -7.59 12.56
CA MET A 208 22.79 -8.66 13.52
C MET A 208 21.54 -9.47 13.15
N MET A 209 20.42 -8.80 12.92
CA MET A 209 19.15 -9.42 12.54
C MET A 209 19.27 -10.18 11.21
N SER A 210 19.91 -9.58 10.20
CA SER A 210 20.13 -10.19 8.88
C SER A 210 20.99 -11.45 9.00
N ARG A 211 22.09 -11.38 9.75
CA ARG A 211 22.98 -12.54 10.00
C ARG A 211 22.24 -13.68 10.70
N LEU A 212 21.37 -13.38 11.63
CA LEU A 212 20.56 -14.36 12.36
C LEU A 212 19.33 -14.81 11.57
N LYS A 213 19.14 -14.33 10.34
CA LYS A 213 17.96 -14.59 9.47
C LYS A 213 16.64 -14.24 10.15
N LYS A 214 16.64 -13.24 11.02
CA LYS A 214 15.44 -12.68 11.65
C LYS A 214 14.77 -11.65 10.75
N GLY A 215 13.50 -11.37 11.00
CA GLY A 215 12.71 -10.42 10.22
C GLY A 215 13.19 -8.98 10.42
N ILE A 216 13.94 -8.45 9.46
CA ILE A 216 14.37 -7.04 9.39
C ILE A 216 14.19 -6.51 7.97
N SER A 217 13.67 -5.29 7.84
CA SER A 217 13.54 -4.59 6.55
C SER A 217 13.57 -3.08 6.77
N PHE A 218 13.86 -2.34 5.71
CA PHE A 218 13.54 -0.93 5.65
C PHE A 218 12.21 -0.74 4.92
N ASN A 219 11.42 0.25 5.34
CA ASN A 219 10.11 0.52 4.75
C ASN A 219 10.07 1.94 4.16
N PRO A 220 10.64 2.13 2.95
CA PRO A 220 10.61 3.40 2.27
C PRO A 220 9.21 3.67 1.69
N MET A 221 8.84 4.95 1.67
CA MET A 221 7.74 5.47 0.87
C MET A 221 8.29 6.31 -0.27
N MET A 222 7.66 6.25 -1.45
CA MET A 222 8.02 7.15 -2.53
C MET A 222 7.29 8.48 -2.39
N ASN A 223 8.03 9.56 -2.56
CA ASN A 223 7.55 10.93 -2.37
C ASN A 223 8.12 11.86 -3.47
N SER A 224 7.90 13.15 -3.36
CA SER A 224 8.37 14.13 -4.37
C SER A 224 9.87 14.10 -4.68
N LYS A 225 10.69 13.60 -3.76
CA LYS A 225 12.17 13.58 -3.90
C LYS A 225 12.75 12.23 -4.31
N ASN A 226 11.97 11.14 -4.25
CA ASN A 226 12.42 9.81 -4.62
C ASN A 226 11.29 9.03 -5.31
N LYS A 227 11.31 8.95 -6.62
CA LYS A 227 10.29 8.29 -7.45
C LYS A 227 10.81 7.03 -8.17
N SER A 228 12.04 6.59 -7.90
CA SER A 228 12.65 5.37 -8.47
C SER A 228 12.94 4.36 -7.38
N ARG A 229 12.40 3.15 -7.53
CA ARG A 229 12.69 2.02 -6.64
C ARG A 229 14.15 1.62 -6.71
N LYS A 230 14.72 1.66 -7.91
CA LYS A 230 16.14 1.34 -8.09
C LYS A 230 17.04 2.34 -7.37
N ALA A 231 16.77 3.63 -7.46
CA ALA A 231 17.55 4.65 -6.75
C ALA A 231 17.46 4.48 -5.22
N ILE A 232 16.28 4.15 -4.69
CA ILE A 232 16.09 3.84 -3.28
C ILE A 232 16.88 2.59 -2.88
N TYR A 233 16.79 1.52 -3.67
CA TYR A 233 17.52 0.28 -3.41
C TYR A 233 19.04 0.51 -3.43
N ASP A 234 19.56 1.18 -4.46
CA ASP A 234 21.00 1.47 -4.57
C ASP A 234 21.48 2.26 -3.34
N TRP A 235 20.70 3.24 -2.87
CA TRP A 235 21.02 4.01 -1.67
C TRP A 235 21.11 3.11 -0.41
N PHE A 236 20.14 2.18 -0.25
CA PHE A 236 20.20 1.26 0.91
C PHE A 236 21.33 0.25 0.79
N VAL A 237 21.68 -0.22 -0.41
CA VAL A 237 22.85 -1.08 -0.63
C VAL A 237 24.14 -0.34 -0.24
N ASP A 238 24.31 0.90 -0.66
CA ASP A 238 25.46 1.72 -0.29
C ASP A 238 25.52 1.96 1.23
N MET A 239 24.38 2.22 1.85
CA MET A 239 24.30 2.49 3.29
C MET A 239 24.57 1.25 4.15
N THR A 240 24.01 0.10 3.77
CA THR A 240 24.11 -1.14 4.56
C THR A 240 25.31 -2.00 4.19
N GLY A 241 25.80 -1.89 2.96
CA GLY A 241 26.78 -2.80 2.35
C GLY A 241 26.19 -4.17 1.99
N ASP A 242 24.83 -4.29 1.94
CA ASP A 242 24.16 -5.56 1.71
C ASP A 242 23.31 -5.51 0.43
N PRO A 243 23.70 -6.21 -0.64
CA PRO A 243 22.92 -6.28 -1.88
C PRO A 243 21.61 -7.08 -1.72
N ASN A 244 21.41 -7.75 -0.59
CA ASN A 244 20.17 -8.48 -0.30
C ASN A 244 19.27 -7.71 0.68
N VAL A 245 19.49 -6.40 0.84
CA VAL A 245 18.66 -5.57 1.72
C VAL A 245 17.19 -5.68 1.35
N LYS A 246 16.35 -5.99 2.34
CA LYS A 246 14.90 -6.12 2.14
C LYS A 246 14.23 -4.77 2.34
N LEU A 247 13.47 -4.36 1.34
CA LEU A 247 12.68 -3.15 1.34
C LEU A 247 11.17 -3.50 1.40
N GLY A 248 10.41 -2.71 2.12
CA GLY A 248 8.96 -2.88 2.27
C GLY A 248 8.18 -2.54 1.00
N GLU A 249 6.98 -1.99 1.16
CA GLU A 249 6.06 -1.81 0.05
C GLU A 249 6.55 -0.80 -1.00
N GLY A 250 7.13 0.32 -0.59
CA GLY A 250 7.67 1.34 -1.50
C GLY A 250 6.65 1.91 -2.50
N GLY A 251 5.42 2.13 -2.06
CA GLY A 251 4.39 2.81 -2.86
C GLY A 251 4.50 4.34 -2.76
N ILE A 252 3.83 5.06 -3.67
CA ILE A 252 3.66 6.51 -3.57
C ILE A 252 2.84 6.85 -2.33
N VAL A 253 3.25 7.89 -1.61
CA VAL A 253 2.52 8.38 -0.44
C VAL A 253 1.12 8.88 -0.81
N ASP A 254 0.15 8.57 0.04
CA ASP A 254 -1.19 9.12 -0.05
C ASP A 254 -1.21 10.55 0.50
N ALA A 255 -2.10 11.39 -0.04
CA ALA A 255 -2.36 12.72 0.46
C ALA A 255 -3.60 12.73 1.37
N TYR A 256 -3.46 13.26 2.57
CA TYR A 256 -4.55 13.39 3.54
C TYR A 256 -4.95 14.85 3.76
N ASP A 257 -4.14 15.78 3.26
CA ASP A 257 -4.34 17.21 3.28
C ASP A 257 -3.72 17.90 2.05
N GLU A 258 -3.86 19.22 1.96
CA GLU A 258 -3.33 20.03 0.86
C GLU A 258 -1.79 20.02 0.80
N GLU A 259 -1.12 19.99 1.95
CA GLU A 259 0.34 19.91 2.02
C GLU A 259 0.84 18.57 1.49
N GLY A 260 0.22 17.47 1.90
CA GLY A 260 0.54 16.11 1.47
C GLY A 260 0.40 15.91 -0.04
N ILE A 261 -0.48 16.65 -0.71
CA ILE A 261 -0.64 16.60 -2.18
C ILE A 261 0.70 16.86 -2.88
N THR A 262 1.53 17.77 -2.37
CA THR A 262 2.81 18.11 -2.99
C THR A 262 3.78 16.91 -3.08
N ASN A 263 3.59 15.88 -2.29
CA ASN A 263 4.37 14.65 -2.28
C ASN A 263 3.80 13.56 -3.20
N SER A 264 2.60 13.77 -3.76
CA SER A 264 1.98 12.90 -4.76
C SER A 264 2.45 13.22 -6.17
N LEU A 265 1.99 12.45 -7.15
CA LEU A 265 2.17 12.77 -8.57
C LEU A 265 1.21 13.92 -8.94
N GLN A 266 1.76 15.01 -9.50
CA GLN A 266 1.03 16.26 -9.70
C GLN A 266 0.44 16.43 -11.09
N SER A 267 1.02 15.77 -12.09
CA SER A 267 0.62 15.91 -13.47
C SER A 267 0.52 14.57 -14.18
N LEU A 268 -0.23 14.55 -15.28
CA LEU A 268 -0.35 13.36 -16.11
C LEU A 268 1.02 12.91 -16.67
N GLN A 269 1.89 13.86 -16.99
CA GLN A 269 3.26 13.60 -17.40
C GLN A 269 4.02 12.83 -16.32
N GLU A 270 3.93 13.27 -15.04
CA GLU A 270 4.58 12.58 -13.93
C GLU A 270 4.02 11.17 -13.70
N HIS A 271 2.71 10.97 -13.90
CA HIS A 271 2.10 9.64 -13.82
C HIS A 271 2.70 8.70 -14.87
N PHE A 272 2.84 9.13 -16.11
CA PHE A 272 3.44 8.31 -17.17
C PHE A 272 4.94 8.05 -16.94
N GLU A 273 5.70 9.06 -16.53
CA GLU A 273 7.11 8.88 -16.17
C GLU A 273 7.28 7.88 -15.03
N TYR A 274 6.44 7.99 -14.00
CA TYR A 274 6.44 7.07 -12.86
C TYR A 274 6.14 5.62 -13.29
N ARG A 275 5.14 5.41 -14.17
CA ARG A 275 4.79 4.07 -14.70
C ARG A 275 5.95 3.47 -15.49
N ARG A 276 6.59 4.25 -16.36
CA ARG A 276 7.78 3.83 -17.13
C ARG A 276 8.94 3.48 -16.22
N THR A 277 9.25 4.34 -15.27
CA THR A 277 10.31 4.10 -14.29
C THR A 277 10.03 2.87 -13.45
N GLY A 278 8.80 2.75 -12.90
CA GLY A 278 8.41 1.61 -12.06
C GLY A 278 8.46 0.27 -12.83
N PHE A 279 8.01 0.26 -14.08
CA PHE A 279 8.15 -0.92 -14.93
C PHE A 279 9.62 -1.25 -15.20
N SER A 280 10.41 -0.26 -15.63
CA SER A 280 11.82 -0.44 -15.97
C SER A 280 12.65 -0.92 -14.78
N ASP A 281 12.45 -0.32 -13.59
CA ASP A 281 13.17 -0.69 -12.37
C ASP A 281 12.99 -2.18 -12.03
N ILE A 282 11.76 -2.69 -12.17
CA ILE A 282 11.46 -4.10 -11.83
C ILE A 282 11.85 -5.04 -12.98
N TYR A 283 11.52 -4.66 -14.22
CA TYR A 283 11.75 -5.50 -15.40
C TYR A 283 13.24 -5.66 -15.69
N SER A 284 14.01 -4.57 -15.73
CA SER A 284 15.44 -4.60 -16.07
C SER A 284 16.29 -5.31 -15.03
N THR A 285 15.88 -5.31 -13.77
CA THR A 285 16.58 -5.97 -12.68
C THR A 285 16.07 -7.39 -12.39
N ASN A 286 15.08 -7.85 -13.15
CA ASN A 286 14.37 -9.11 -12.90
C ASN A 286 13.88 -9.24 -11.45
N GLY A 287 13.47 -8.14 -10.85
CA GLY A 287 13.00 -8.07 -9.47
C GLY A 287 14.08 -8.11 -8.39
N GLN A 288 15.36 -7.94 -8.72
CA GLN A 288 16.48 -8.00 -7.77
C GLN A 288 16.67 -6.74 -6.92
N ILE A 289 15.70 -5.83 -6.90
CA ILE A 289 15.79 -4.54 -6.17
C ILE A 289 15.23 -4.58 -4.74
N GLY A 290 15.12 -5.75 -4.13
CA GLY A 290 14.79 -5.90 -2.72
C GLY A 290 13.40 -5.47 -2.26
N PHE A 291 12.53 -4.92 -3.12
CA PHE A 291 11.16 -4.51 -2.77
C PHE A 291 10.23 -5.72 -2.65
N VAL A 292 10.34 -6.43 -1.54
CA VAL A 292 9.63 -7.69 -1.29
C VAL A 292 8.10 -7.54 -1.35
N GLY A 293 7.55 -6.41 -0.92
CA GLY A 293 6.11 -6.14 -0.99
C GLY A 293 5.60 -6.05 -2.42
N GLN A 294 6.36 -5.43 -3.32
CA GLN A 294 5.99 -5.30 -4.74
C GLN A 294 6.12 -6.63 -5.47
N LEU A 295 7.19 -7.38 -5.20
CA LEU A 295 7.38 -8.71 -5.78
C LEU A 295 6.28 -9.67 -5.33
N SER A 296 5.92 -9.67 -4.04
CA SER A 296 4.80 -10.45 -3.51
C SER A 296 3.46 -10.08 -4.16
N LYS A 297 3.24 -8.80 -4.51
CA LYS A 297 2.04 -8.39 -5.26
C LYS A 297 2.03 -8.98 -6.67
N ILE A 298 3.16 -8.92 -7.39
CA ILE A 298 3.29 -9.50 -8.74
C ILE A 298 3.05 -11.00 -8.69
N ASP A 299 3.71 -11.70 -7.78
CA ASP A 299 3.60 -13.15 -7.63
C ASP A 299 2.18 -13.57 -7.22
N GLY A 300 1.59 -12.86 -6.23
CA GLY A 300 0.21 -13.10 -5.79
C GLY A 300 -0.82 -12.84 -6.89
N PHE A 301 -0.64 -11.78 -7.69
CA PHE A 301 -1.49 -11.52 -8.84
C PHE A 301 -1.34 -12.60 -9.93
N THR A 302 -0.11 -13.00 -10.24
CA THR A 302 0.16 -14.08 -11.20
C THR A 302 -0.50 -15.39 -10.77
N GLN A 303 -0.33 -15.78 -9.50
CA GLN A 303 -1.00 -16.97 -8.96
C GLN A 303 -2.52 -16.85 -9.01
N ALA A 304 -3.08 -15.70 -8.66
CA ALA A 304 -4.52 -15.46 -8.69
C ALA A 304 -5.09 -15.55 -10.12
N VAL A 305 -4.36 -15.07 -11.14
CA VAL A 305 -4.74 -15.23 -12.55
C VAL A 305 -4.67 -16.69 -12.95
N LEU A 306 -3.57 -17.38 -12.66
CA LEU A 306 -3.39 -18.80 -13.04
C LEU A 306 -4.35 -19.75 -12.34
N SER A 307 -4.89 -19.37 -11.17
CA SER A 307 -5.91 -20.12 -10.43
C SER A 307 -7.34 -19.60 -10.65
N HIS A 308 -7.54 -18.61 -11.51
CA HIS A 308 -8.84 -17.97 -11.78
C HIS A 308 -9.55 -17.51 -10.49
N SER A 309 -8.79 -16.88 -9.59
CA SER A 309 -9.30 -16.46 -8.28
C SER A 309 -10.27 -15.30 -8.44
N HIS A 310 -11.58 -15.57 -8.27
CA HIS A 310 -12.65 -14.62 -8.45
C HIS A 310 -12.55 -13.42 -7.49
N SER A 311 -12.94 -12.23 -7.94
CA SER A 311 -12.90 -10.98 -7.16
C SER A 311 -13.66 -11.05 -5.83
N LYS A 312 -14.67 -11.92 -5.69
CA LYS A 312 -15.37 -12.18 -4.42
C LYS A 312 -14.46 -12.71 -3.30
N TYR A 313 -13.28 -13.24 -3.65
CA TYR A 313 -12.26 -13.66 -2.70
C TYR A 313 -11.21 -12.58 -2.43
N LEU A 314 -11.40 -11.38 -2.95
CA LEU A 314 -10.47 -10.27 -2.83
C LEU A 314 -10.79 -9.43 -1.59
N GLY A 315 -9.93 -9.51 -0.58
CA GLY A 315 -9.99 -8.62 0.59
C GLY A 315 -9.47 -7.22 0.31
N GLN A 316 -9.80 -6.27 1.20
CA GLN A 316 -9.30 -4.91 1.19
C GLN A 316 -7.78 -4.89 1.45
N LYS A 317 -7.06 -3.92 0.88
CA LYS A 317 -5.59 -3.78 1.05
C LYS A 317 -5.12 -3.83 2.51
N CYS A 318 -5.85 -3.20 3.42
CA CYS A 318 -5.50 -3.13 4.85
C CYS A 318 -5.92 -4.36 5.67
N GLY A 319 -6.68 -5.29 5.08
CA GLY A 319 -7.19 -6.50 5.73
C GLY A 319 -8.27 -6.26 6.77
N MET A 320 -8.86 -5.05 6.84
CA MET A 320 -9.87 -4.79 7.86
C MET A 320 -11.24 -5.43 7.58
N ASP A 321 -11.44 -5.95 6.41
CA ASP A 321 -12.58 -6.79 6.00
C ASP A 321 -12.39 -8.28 6.38
N ASP A 322 -11.27 -8.65 7.00
CA ASP A 322 -11.09 -9.96 7.63
C ASP A 322 -11.65 -9.94 9.06
N GLU A 323 -12.61 -10.82 9.36
CA GLU A 323 -13.24 -10.89 10.67
C GLU A 323 -12.28 -11.28 11.80
N HIS A 324 -11.17 -11.95 11.48
CA HIS A 324 -10.14 -12.42 12.43
C HIS A 324 -9.02 -11.40 12.69
N ILE A 325 -9.11 -10.21 12.10
CA ILE A 325 -8.15 -9.11 12.31
C ILE A 325 -8.81 -8.04 13.19
N LEU A 326 -8.20 -7.76 14.34
CA LEU A 326 -8.64 -6.68 15.24
C LEU A 326 -7.57 -5.59 15.31
N ALA A 327 -8.01 -4.33 15.24
CA ALA A 327 -7.22 -3.18 15.62
C ALA A 327 -7.79 -2.61 16.93
N VAL A 328 -7.00 -2.58 17.99
CA VAL A 328 -7.45 -2.20 19.33
C VAL A 328 -6.51 -1.20 19.99
N ASP A 329 -7.02 -0.38 20.91
CA ASP A 329 -6.18 0.35 21.86
C ASP A 329 -6.08 -0.39 23.21
N LEU A 330 -5.24 0.10 24.12
CA LEU A 330 -5.09 -0.54 25.45
C LEU A 330 -6.30 -0.38 26.37
N ARG A 331 -7.31 0.38 25.98
CA ARG A 331 -8.59 0.46 26.69
C ARG A 331 -9.63 -0.52 26.18
N GLY A 332 -9.27 -1.34 25.18
CA GLY A 332 -10.15 -2.34 24.60
C GLY A 332 -11.11 -1.82 23.53
N ASN A 333 -10.94 -0.57 23.09
CA ASN A 333 -11.71 -0.05 21.97
C ASN A 333 -11.27 -0.76 20.68
N VAL A 334 -12.22 -1.35 19.94
CA VAL A 334 -11.97 -1.96 18.63
C VAL A 334 -12.23 -0.92 17.55
N MET A 335 -11.22 -0.66 16.74
CA MET A 335 -11.23 0.41 15.73
C MET A 335 -11.21 -0.17 14.32
N THR A 336 -11.68 0.62 13.37
CA THR A 336 -11.66 0.27 11.95
C THR A 336 -10.24 0.22 11.37
N CYS A 337 -9.26 0.84 12.01
CA CYS A 337 -7.86 0.87 11.55
C CYS A 337 -6.92 1.20 12.72
N GLN A 338 -5.72 0.69 12.69
CA GLN A 338 -4.68 0.99 13.68
C GLN A 338 -4.16 2.45 13.62
N ASN A 339 -4.49 3.20 12.57
CA ASN A 339 -4.01 4.58 12.36
C ASN A 339 -5.00 5.65 12.81
N VAL A 340 -6.13 5.26 13.39
CA VAL A 340 -7.17 6.18 13.90
C VAL A 340 -7.31 6.05 15.40
N SER A 341 -8.08 6.94 16.02
CA SER A 341 -8.48 6.80 17.41
C SER A 341 -9.94 6.36 17.53
N SER A 342 -10.34 5.97 18.73
CA SER A 342 -11.74 5.64 19.06
C SER A 342 -12.69 6.84 19.01
N LEU A 343 -12.16 8.07 18.94
CA LEU A 343 -12.95 9.31 18.85
C LEU A 343 -13.12 9.78 17.41
N GLU A 344 -12.29 9.28 16.49
CA GLU A 344 -12.28 9.73 15.10
C GLU A 344 -13.53 9.29 14.35
N THR A 345 -13.97 10.16 13.45
CA THR A 345 -15.05 9.87 12.49
C THR A 345 -14.54 10.10 11.07
N SER A 346 -15.03 9.30 10.13
CA SER A 346 -14.79 9.53 8.71
C SER A 346 -15.41 10.85 8.27
N LYS A 347 -14.98 11.39 7.13
CA LYS A 347 -15.58 12.59 6.52
C LYS A 347 -17.07 12.42 6.17
N ASN A 348 -17.56 11.17 6.11
CA ASN A 348 -18.98 10.85 5.93
C ASN A 348 -19.73 10.73 7.27
N GLY A 349 -19.06 11.03 8.41
CA GLY A 349 -19.65 10.95 9.75
C GLY A 349 -19.75 9.53 10.32
N GLU A 350 -19.10 8.54 9.71
CA GLU A 350 -19.06 7.17 10.22
C GLU A 350 -17.99 7.07 11.32
N SER A 351 -18.36 6.48 12.46
CA SER A 351 -17.41 6.28 13.57
C SER A 351 -16.35 5.26 13.21
N HIS A 352 -15.10 5.54 13.59
CA HIS A 352 -14.03 4.57 13.53
C HIS A 352 -14.00 3.61 14.73
N LEU A 353 -14.82 3.83 15.73
CA LEU A 353 -15.06 2.89 16.83
C LEU A 353 -16.09 1.84 16.39
N GLY A 354 -15.64 0.59 16.27
CA GLY A 354 -16.48 -0.57 15.90
C GLY A 354 -17.08 -1.31 17.09
N GLY A 355 -16.65 -1.00 18.32
CA GLY A 355 -17.10 -1.64 19.55
C GLY A 355 -16.00 -1.79 20.59
N HIS A 356 -16.16 -2.72 21.52
CA HIS A 356 -15.24 -2.89 22.64
C HIS A 356 -14.95 -4.37 22.93
N MET A 357 -13.73 -4.70 23.34
CA MET A 357 -13.27 -6.08 23.60
C MET A 357 -14.08 -6.80 24.71
N THR A 358 -14.77 -6.07 25.59
CA THR A 358 -15.66 -6.69 26.60
C THR A 358 -16.98 -7.15 26.01
N ASP A 359 -17.34 -6.74 24.81
CA ASP A 359 -18.61 -7.07 24.14
C ASP A 359 -18.38 -7.42 22.66
N MET A 360 -17.60 -8.46 22.43
CA MET A 360 -17.21 -8.90 21.09
C MET A 360 -18.40 -9.32 20.21
N ASP A 361 -19.52 -9.71 20.80
CA ASP A 361 -20.72 -10.10 20.03
C ASP A 361 -21.36 -8.91 19.30
N ASN A 362 -21.08 -7.68 19.76
CA ASN A 362 -21.56 -6.42 19.19
C ASN A 362 -20.46 -5.61 18.49
N VAL A 363 -19.26 -6.19 18.27
CA VAL A 363 -18.21 -5.52 17.51
C VAL A 363 -18.51 -5.60 16.02
N GLU A 364 -18.74 -4.44 15.40
CA GLU A 364 -19.10 -4.29 14.00
C GLU A 364 -18.28 -3.20 13.33
N ILE A 365 -17.77 -3.48 12.13
CA ILE A 365 -17.12 -2.48 11.29
C ILE A 365 -18.11 -1.98 10.23
N LYS A 366 -18.29 -0.67 10.20
CA LYS A 366 -19.17 0.04 9.26
C LYS A 366 -18.33 0.94 8.37
N THR A 367 -18.54 0.89 7.06
CA THR A 367 -17.90 1.80 6.13
C THR A 367 -18.61 1.83 4.78
N SER A 368 -18.73 3.02 4.20
CA SER A 368 -19.20 3.22 2.82
C SER A 368 -18.03 3.15 1.80
N THR A 369 -16.81 2.97 2.24
CA THR A 369 -15.59 3.17 1.44
C THR A 369 -14.82 1.89 1.13
N HIS A 370 -15.39 0.72 1.41
CA HIS A 370 -14.83 -0.56 0.96
C HIS A 370 -14.73 -0.61 -0.58
N TRP A 371 -13.73 -1.29 -1.12
CA TRP A 371 -13.50 -1.32 -2.58
C TRP A 371 -14.72 -1.79 -3.37
N SER A 372 -15.51 -2.75 -2.84
CA SER A 372 -16.71 -3.26 -3.51
C SER A 372 -17.84 -2.24 -3.63
N ASN A 373 -17.83 -1.19 -2.79
CA ASN A 373 -18.79 -0.10 -2.80
C ASN A 373 -18.30 1.09 -3.66
N ARG A 374 -17.06 1.02 -4.18
CA ARG A 374 -16.48 2.05 -5.05
C ARG A 374 -16.66 1.68 -6.51
N LYS A 375 -17.46 2.47 -7.23
CA LYS A 375 -17.78 2.24 -8.65
C LYS A 375 -16.51 2.12 -9.50
N GLU A 376 -15.50 2.91 -9.21
CA GLU A 376 -14.24 2.95 -9.94
C GLU A 376 -13.41 1.65 -9.78
N CYS A 377 -13.55 0.97 -8.65
CA CYS A 377 -12.78 -0.23 -8.35
C CYS A 377 -13.24 -1.44 -9.17
N GLY A 378 -14.54 -1.66 -9.29
CA GLY A 378 -15.11 -2.77 -10.10
C GLY A 378 -14.74 -2.69 -11.58
N GLY A 379 -14.56 -1.47 -12.10
CA GLY A 379 -14.15 -1.21 -13.49
C GLY A 379 -12.64 -1.05 -13.70
N CYS A 380 -11.79 -1.45 -12.76
CA CYS A 380 -10.37 -1.18 -12.80
C CYS A 380 -9.54 -2.45 -13.14
N PRO A 381 -8.66 -2.41 -14.15
CA PRO A 381 -7.84 -3.59 -14.52
C PRO A 381 -6.83 -3.98 -13.43
N VAL A 382 -6.46 -3.07 -12.54
CA VAL A 382 -5.51 -3.33 -11.45
C VAL A 382 -6.17 -3.61 -10.11
N LEU A 383 -7.46 -3.93 -10.08
CA LEU A 383 -8.21 -4.20 -8.84
C LEU A 383 -7.51 -5.21 -7.94
N HIS A 384 -7.08 -6.35 -8.48
CA HIS A 384 -6.45 -7.43 -7.72
C HIS A 384 -5.06 -7.07 -7.17
N LEU A 385 -4.39 -6.07 -7.75
CA LEU A 385 -3.11 -5.53 -7.24
C LEU A 385 -3.32 -4.41 -6.22
N CYS A 386 -4.26 -3.49 -6.51
CA CYS A 386 -4.54 -2.31 -5.69
C CYS A 386 -5.35 -2.65 -4.44
N LYS A 387 -6.35 -3.52 -4.55
CA LYS A 387 -7.27 -3.93 -3.47
C LYS A 387 -7.94 -2.73 -2.77
N GLY A 388 -8.35 -1.72 -3.54
CA GLY A 388 -9.13 -0.57 -3.07
C GLY A 388 -8.35 0.53 -2.37
N ALA A 389 -7.03 0.51 -2.31
CA ALA A 389 -6.20 1.52 -1.65
C ALA A 389 -6.62 1.80 -0.19
N CYS A 390 -6.52 3.06 0.28
CA CYS A 390 -6.90 3.43 1.64
C CYS A 390 -8.40 3.70 1.77
N MET A 391 -9.06 3.11 2.77
CA MET A 391 -10.49 3.30 3.04
C MET A 391 -10.82 4.63 3.74
N PHE A 392 -9.84 5.36 4.26
CA PHE A 392 -10.05 6.64 4.91
C PHE A 392 -10.23 7.81 3.97
N LEU A 393 -9.83 7.63 2.71
CA LEU A 393 -9.84 8.69 1.73
C LEU A 393 -11.18 8.73 1.01
N ASP A 394 -11.73 9.93 0.86
CA ASP A 394 -12.89 10.22 0.04
C ASP A 394 -12.67 11.46 -0.84
N LYS A 395 -13.58 11.67 -1.82
CA LYS A 395 -13.58 12.85 -2.71
C LYS A 395 -12.18 13.12 -3.32
N LYS A 396 -11.72 14.37 -3.25
CA LYS A 396 -10.45 14.84 -3.84
C LYS A 396 -9.23 14.01 -3.43
N PHE A 397 -9.11 13.66 -2.15
CA PHE A 397 -7.97 12.88 -1.67
C PHE A 397 -8.05 11.43 -2.12
N TRP A 398 -9.26 10.89 -2.23
CA TRP A 398 -9.47 9.60 -2.87
C TRP A 398 -9.06 9.60 -4.34
N ASP A 399 -9.47 10.63 -5.12
CA ASP A 399 -9.15 10.72 -6.54
C ASP A 399 -7.65 10.74 -6.77
N ILE A 400 -6.91 11.52 -5.96
CA ILE A 400 -5.44 11.59 -6.00
C ILE A 400 -4.82 10.24 -5.63
N SER A 401 -5.25 9.64 -4.51
CA SER A 401 -4.76 8.33 -4.07
C SER A 401 -5.07 7.24 -5.08
N CYS A 402 -6.26 7.25 -5.68
CA CYS A 402 -6.65 6.32 -6.74
C CYS A 402 -5.77 6.47 -7.97
N ALA A 403 -5.45 7.70 -8.39
CA ALA A 403 -4.56 7.95 -9.53
C ALA A 403 -3.12 7.49 -9.24
N ASN A 404 -2.60 7.78 -8.05
CA ASN A 404 -1.29 7.30 -7.59
C ASN A 404 -1.23 5.77 -7.54
N SER A 405 -2.23 5.15 -6.89
CA SER A 405 -2.34 3.69 -6.78
C SER A 405 -2.51 3.01 -8.13
N TYR A 406 -3.27 3.63 -9.06
CA TYR A 406 -3.36 3.14 -10.43
C TYR A 406 -1.99 3.12 -11.10
N SER A 407 -1.25 4.23 -11.03
CA SER A 407 0.06 4.34 -11.68
C SER A 407 1.10 3.39 -11.07
N ASP A 408 1.04 3.15 -9.77
CA ASP A 408 1.88 2.17 -9.09
C ASP A 408 1.56 0.74 -9.56
N ASN A 409 0.29 0.38 -9.55
CA ASN A 409 -0.12 -0.99 -9.80
C ASN A 409 -0.20 -1.36 -11.29
N ILE A 410 -0.38 -0.40 -12.21
CA ILE A 410 -0.38 -0.71 -13.64
C ILE A 410 1.03 -1.08 -14.14
N ALA A 411 2.07 -0.51 -13.54
CA ALA A 411 3.45 -0.93 -13.82
C ALA A 411 3.69 -2.38 -13.36
N LEU A 412 3.18 -2.77 -12.18
CA LEU A 412 3.25 -4.15 -11.68
C LEU A 412 2.43 -5.11 -12.53
N PHE A 413 1.24 -4.70 -12.94
CA PHE A 413 0.40 -5.43 -13.88
C PHE A 413 1.14 -5.73 -15.19
N ALA A 414 1.80 -4.71 -15.75
CA ALA A 414 2.57 -4.87 -16.96
C ALA A 414 3.71 -5.89 -16.81
N VAL A 415 4.41 -5.89 -15.67
CA VAL A 415 5.44 -6.89 -15.37
C VAL A 415 4.83 -8.29 -15.23
N ALA A 416 3.70 -8.43 -14.55
CA ALA A 416 3.04 -9.72 -14.35
C ALA A 416 2.55 -10.31 -15.68
N ILE A 417 1.89 -9.52 -16.53
CA ILE A 417 1.46 -9.95 -17.87
C ILE A 417 2.66 -10.36 -18.70
N GLN A 418 3.74 -9.55 -18.69
CA GLN A 418 4.95 -9.88 -19.42
C GLN A 418 5.57 -11.21 -18.97
N ARG A 419 5.62 -11.48 -17.66
CA ARG A 419 6.12 -12.75 -17.12
C ARG A 419 5.29 -13.94 -17.55
N MET A 420 3.97 -13.81 -17.60
CA MET A 420 3.06 -14.89 -18.01
C MET A 420 3.06 -15.12 -19.52
N THR A 421 3.12 -14.05 -20.31
CA THR A 421 2.88 -14.12 -21.77
C THR A 421 4.12 -13.94 -22.63
N GLY A 422 5.17 -13.32 -22.11
CA GLY A 422 6.34 -12.88 -22.86
C GLY A 422 6.15 -11.57 -23.62
N TYR A 423 4.97 -10.92 -23.53
CA TYR A 423 4.62 -9.66 -24.20
C TYR A 423 4.38 -8.54 -23.19
N ILE A 424 4.89 -7.34 -23.48
CA ILE A 424 4.72 -6.13 -22.66
C ILE A 424 3.41 -5.46 -23.04
N PRO A 425 2.42 -5.34 -22.14
CA PRO A 425 1.20 -4.61 -22.43
C PRO A 425 1.47 -3.11 -22.54
N THR A 426 0.91 -2.47 -23.56
CA THR A 426 1.10 -1.04 -23.85
C THR A 426 -0.22 -0.27 -23.81
N LEU A 427 -1.34 -0.94 -24.10
CA LEU A 427 -2.68 -0.35 -24.12
C LEU A 427 -3.70 -1.32 -23.54
N ILE A 428 -4.61 -0.80 -22.73
CA ILE A 428 -5.79 -1.52 -22.23
C ILE A 428 -7.03 -0.81 -22.75
N LYS A 429 -7.81 -1.46 -23.62
CA LYS A 429 -9.05 -0.90 -24.13
C LYS A 429 -10.23 -1.35 -23.29
N ASN A 430 -11.02 -0.38 -22.88
CA ASN A 430 -12.32 -0.56 -22.26
C ASN A 430 -13.06 0.79 -22.30
N ASP A 431 -14.33 0.77 -22.65
CA ASP A 431 -15.15 1.99 -22.85
C ASP A 431 -15.33 2.82 -21.56
N THR A 432 -15.16 2.21 -20.39
CA THR A 432 -15.30 2.90 -19.11
C THR A 432 -14.01 3.54 -18.60
N LEU A 433 -12.86 3.21 -19.19
CA LEU A 433 -11.57 3.76 -18.79
C LEU A 433 -11.27 5.04 -19.57
N PRO A 434 -10.84 6.13 -18.91
CA PRO A 434 -10.36 7.31 -19.60
C PRO A 434 -9.01 7.01 -20.32
N LEU A 435 -8.72 7.75 -21.37
CA LEU A 435 -7.57 7.49 -22.26
C LEU A 435 -6.24 7.42 -21.51
N GLU A 436 -6.03 8.28 -20.52
CA GLU A 436 -4.82 8.30 -19.68
C GLU A 436 -4.64 7.07 -18.78
N ARG A 437 -5.73 6.28 -18.59
CA ARG A 437 -5.67 4.97 -17.93
C ARG A 437 -5.59 3.82 -18.92
N GLN A 438 -6.06 4.01 -20.15
CA GLN A 438 -5.91 3.02 -21.22
C GLN A 438 -4.47 2.92 -21.71
N ASP A 439 -3.81 4.07 -21.93
CA ASP A 439 -2.40 4.14 -22.35
C ASP A 439 -1.47 3.92 -21.16
N ILE A 440 -0.88 2.74 -21.07
CA ILE A 440 -0.09 2.34 -19.88
C ILE A 440 1.10 3.26 -19.68
N PHE A 441 1.84 3.57 -20.74
CA PHE A 441 3.10 4.31 -20.70
C PHE A 441 3.06 5.74 -21.28
N GLY A 442 1.87 6.20 -21.70
CA GLY A 442 1.67 7.57 -22.20
C GLY A 442 2.08 7.78 -23.66
N THR A 443 2.45 6.75 -24.38
CA THR A 443 2.97 6.88 -25.75
C THR A 443 1.90 7.38 -26.73
N ILE A 444 0.71 6.82 -26.69
CA ILE A 444 -0.41 7.17 -27.58
C ILE A 444 -1.00 8.52 -27.19
N PHE A 445 -1.14 8.77 -25.88
CA PHE A 445 -1.66 10.01 -25.34
C PHE A 445 -0.78 11.21 -25.73
N GLU A 446 0.53 11.14 -25.53
CA GLU A 446 1.48 12.19 -25.88
C GLU A 446 1.52 12.47 -27.37
N HIS A 447 1.38 11.46 -28.24
CA HIS A 447 1.29 11.64 -29.67
C HIS A 447 0.04 12.40 -30.10
N LYS A 448 -1.12 12.09 -29.51
CA LYS A 448 -2.39 12.81 -29.81
C LYS A 448 -2.31 14.26 -29.38
N GLU A 449 -1.79 14.57 -28.20
CA GLU A 449 -1.61 15.95 -27.75
C GLU A 449 -0.68 16.76 -28.65
N LYS A 450 0.45 16.17 -29.04
CA LYS A 450 1.40 16.83 -29.94
C LYS A 450 0.79 17.10 -31.34
N ALA A 451 -0.04 16.21 -31.84
CA ALA A 451 -0.75 16.39 -33.10
C ALA A 451 -1.75 17.55 -33.05
N VAL A 452 -2.55 17.62 -31.96
CA VAL A 452 -3.50 18.72 -31.77
C VAL A 452 -2.80 20.08 -31.67
N ARG A 453 -1.73 20.17 -30.88
CA ARG A 453 -0.93 21.42 -30.74
C ARG A 453 -0.29 21.91 -32.04
N LYS A 454 0.02 21.02 -32.99
CA LYS A 454 0.58 21.41 -34.29
C LYS A 454 -0.42 21.97 -35.27
N ILE A 455 -1.69 21.63 -35.16
CA ILE A 455 -2.74 22.03 -36.12
C ILE A 455 -3.24 23.47 -35.83
N ILE A 456 -3.39 23.84 -34.56
CA ILE A 456 -3.99 25.11 -34.12
C ILE A 456 -3.18 26.36 -34.53
N PRO A 457 -1.82 26.40 -34.40
CA PRO A 457 -1.04 27.60 -34.71
C PRO A 457 -1.05 28.03 -36.20
N ILE A 458 -1.11 27.05 -37.10
CA ILE A 458 -1.03 27.34 -38.56
C ILE A 458 -2.31 28.05 -39.05
N LYS A 459 -3.45 27.64 -38.57
CA LYS A 459 -4.73 28.22 -38.96
C LYS A 459 -4.92 29.65 -38.46
N VAL A 460 -4.45 29.91 -37.24
CA VAL A 460 -4.53 31.26 -36.63
C VAL A 460 -3.58 32.24 -37.34
N VAL A 461 -2.38 31.83 -37.69
CA VAL A 461 -1.41 32.68 -38.39
C VAL A 461 -1.89 33.06 -39.80
N SER A 462 -2.54 32.14 -40.54
CA SER A 462 -3.06 32.45 -41.88
C SER A 462 -4.23 33.43 -41.83
N GLU A 463 -5.07 33.37 -40.83
CA GLU A 463 -6.18 34.32 -40.64
C GLU A 463 -5.68 35.69 -40.21
N VAL A 464 -4.59 35.76 -39.42
CA VAL A 464 -4.00 37.04 -39.01
C VAL A 464 -3.33 37.77 -40.16
N ILE A 465 -2.70 37.05 -41.09
CA ILE A 465 -2.03 37.68 -42.24
C ILE A 465 -3.00 38.13 -43.33
N GLY A 466 -4.21 37.57 -43.39
CA GLY A 466 -5.22 37.88 -44.40
C GLY A 466 -5.97 39.20 -44.24
N GLU A 467 -5.96 39.79 -43.04
CA GLU A 467 -6.71 41.00 -42.73
C GLU A 467 -5.80 42.09 -42.13
N ILE A 468 -5.63 43.19 -42.83
CA ILE A 468 -4.63 44.18 -42.51
C ILE A 468 -4.96 44.99 -41.24
N GLU A 469 -6.22 45.16 -40.84
CA GLU A 469 -6.60 45.98 -39.66
C GLU A 469 -7.21 45.21 -38.49
N GLY A 470 -7.82 44.11 -38.69
CA GLY A 470 -8.51 43.31 -37.65
C GLY A 470 -7.75 42.09 -37.15
N VAL A 471 -6.73 41.74 -37.86
CA VAL A 471 -6.05 40.47 -37.76
C VAL A 471 -5.23 40.31 -36.49
N GLU A 472 -4.51 41.37 -36.07
CA GLU A 472 -3.78 41.33 -34.80
C GLU A 472 -4.69 41.21 -33.59
N VAL A 473 -5.87 41.84 -33.63
CA VAL A 473 -6.86 41.79 -32.56
C VAL A 473 -7.50 40.40 -32.49
N TYR A 474 -7.80 39.83 -33.67
CA TYR A 474 -8.40 38.51 -33.75
C TYR A 474 -7.42 37.41 -33.35
N GLY A 475 -6.18 37.49 -33.77
CA GLY A 475 -5.14 36.56 -33.36
C GLY A 475 -4.85 36.59 -31.87
N LYS A 476 -4.83 37.79 -31.25
CA LYS A 476 -4.66 37.93 -29.81
C LYS A 476 -5.83 37.39 -29.02
N SER A 477 -7.05 37.54 -29.50
CA SER A 477 -8.24 37.02 -28.82
C SER A 477 -8.37 35.50 -28.89
N ARG A 478 -7.69 34.85 -29.85
CA ARG A 478 -7.68 33.38 -29.95
C ARG A 478 -6.49 32.71 -29.30
N LEU A 479 -5.43 33.46 -28.99
CA LEU A 479 -4.28 32.95 -28.28
C LEU A 479 -4.34 33.15 -26.77
N GLN A 480 -5.34 33.85 -26.28
CA GLN A 480 -5.69 33.94 -24.87
C GLN A 480 -6.81 32.92 -24.53
#